data_ae86ea4b2c573b662b2c497deec625d1
#
_entry.id   ae86ea4b2c573b662b2c497deec625d1
#
_cell.length_a   1.000
_cell.length_b   1.000
_cell.length_c   1.000
_cell.angle_alpha   90.00
_cell.angle_beta   90.00
_cell.angle_gamma   90.00
#
_symmetry.space_group_name_H-M   'P 1'
#
loop_
_entity.id
_entity.type
_entity.pdbx_description
1 polymer ?
#
loop_
_entity_poly.entity_id
_entity_poly.type
_entity_poly.pdbx_seq_one_letter_code
_entity_poly.pdbx_strand_id
1 'polypeptide(L)'
;MAEQAKKPIKITETILRDAHQSLIATRMTTEQMLPIVDKMDKVGYHSVECWGGATFDASLRFLKEDPWERLRKFRDGFKNTKLQMLFRGQNILGYRPYADDVVEYFVQKSAANGIDIIRIFDCLNDLRNLKTAVKAANKEKVEAQIALSYTLGDAYTLDYWVDIAKKIEEMGANSICIKDMAGLLTPYKATELIGAMKEAVDLPIQLHTHYTSGVASMTYMKAVEAGVDVIDTAISPFALGTSQPATEVMVETFKGTPYDTGLDQKLLAEIADYFRPIRDEALDSGLLNPKNLGVNIKTLLYQVPGGMLSNLTSQLKEQGAEDKFYDVLEEVPRVRKDLGEPPLVTPSSQIVGTQAVFNVLMGERYKVATKETKDLLSGKYGQTVKPMNPDVIKKVLGDDPEIITCRPADLIPDELDTLRKECEQWIQQDEDVLSYALFPQVAVDFFKYREAQQTKVDATVADTENGSYPV
;
A
#
# COMPACT_ATOMS: atom_id res chain seq x y z
N MET A 1 -5.38 -30.92 30.80
CA MET A 1 -4.87 -30.07 29.72
C MET A 1 -4.26 -28.86 30.40
N ALA A 2 -2.97 -28.59 30.22
CA ALA A 2 -2.35 -27.39 30.77
C ALA A 2 -3.11 -26.18 30.22
N GLU A 3 -3.46 -25.25 31.10
CA GLU A 3 -4.10 -24.01 30.75
C GLU A 3 -3.11 -23.24 29.83
N GLN A 4 -3.42 -23.18 28.53
CA GLN A 4 -2.60 -22.45 27.55
C GLN A 4 -2.62 -20.97 27.95
N ALA A 5 -1.46 -20.35 28.13
CA ALA A 5 -1.37 -18.95 28.50
C ALA A 5 -2.16 -18.13 27.47
N LYS A 6 -3.05 -17.26 27.95
CA LYS A 6 -3.87 -16.37 27.09
C LYS A 6 -2.94 -15.44 26.33
N LYS A 7 -3.02 -15.47 24.99
CA LYS A 7 -2.33 -14.53 24.08
C LYS A 7 -3.36 -13.93 23.12
N PRO A 8 -4.14 -12.93 23.59
CA PRO A 8 -5.14 -12.28 22.74
C PRO A 8 -4.54 -11.79 21.43
N ILE A 9 -5.20 -12.11 20.32
CA ILE A 9 -4.80 -11.56 19.01
C ILE A 9 -5.23 -10.09 18.91
N LYS A 10 -4.36 -9.24 18.38
CA LYS A 10 -4.65 -7.84 18.15
C LYS A 10 -5.17 -7.64 16.74
N ILE A 11 -6.04 -6.65 16.56
CA ILE A 11 -6.67 -6.31 15.29
C ILE A 11 -6.23 -4.91 14.85
N THR A 12 -5.79 -4.80 13.59
CA THR A 12 -5.69 -3.54 12.86
C THR A 12 -6.87 -3.44 11.89
N GLU A 13 -7.68 -2.40 12.01
CA GLU A 13 -8.80 -2.11 11.11
C GLU A 13 -8.33 -1.32 9.89
N THR A 14 -8.73 -1.74 8.69
CA THR A 14 -8.23 -1.18 7.43
C THR A 14 -9.28 -0.37 6.64
N ILE A 15 -10.50 -0.24 7.15
CA ILE A 15 -11.61 0.41 6.43
C ILE A 15 -11.28 1.84 5.98
N LEU A 16 -10.52 2.60 6.76
CA LEU A 16 -10.20 3.99 6.46
C LEU A 16 -9.05 4.16 5.44
N ARG A 17 -8.42 3.06 5.00
CA ARG A 17 -7.37 3.10 3.97
C ARG A 17 -7.46 1.93 2.97
N ASP A 18 -6.92 0.73 3.31
CA ASP A 18 -6.68 -0.34 2.33
C ASP A 18 -7.95 -0.99 1.83
N ALA A 19 -8.96 -1.18 2.70
CA ALA A 19 -10.21 -1.80 2.30
C ALA A 19 -10.96 -0.97 1.26
N HIS A 20 -11.16 0.34 1.50
CA HIS A 20 -11.84 1.18 0.51
C HIS A 20 -10.94 1.51 -0.69
N GLN A 21 -9.60 1.49 -0.54
CA GLN A 21 -8.70 1.55 -1.69
C GLN A 21 -8.92 0.35 -2.61
N SER A 22 -9.06 -0.84 -2.05
CA SER A 22 -9.16 -2.09 -2.80
C SER A 22 -10.53 -2.28 -3.47
N LEU A 23 -11.60 -1.75 -2.88
CA LEU A 23 -12.97 -1.96 -3.36
C LEU A 23 -13.53 -0.79 -4.16
N ILE A 24 -13.23 0.45 -3.76
CA ILE A 24 -13.78 1.68 -4.36
C ILE A 24 -12.70 2.68 -4.76
N ALA A 25 -11.49 2.19 -5.07
CA ALA A 25 -10.39 2.97 -5.58
C ALA A 25 -10.09 4.26 -4.78
N THR A 26 -10.15 4.19 -3.44
CA THR A 26 -9.90 5.31 -2.53
C THR A 26 -10.88 6.48 -2.66
N ARG A 27 -12.13 6.22 -3.02
CA ARG A 27 -13.14 7.27 -3.24
C ARG A 27 -13.99 7.61 -2.00
N MET A 28 -13.76 6.96 -0.84
CA MET A 28 -14.45 7.35 0.40
C MET A 28 -13.97 8.72 0.88
N THR A 29 -14.90 9.64 1.09
CA THR A 29 -14.59 11.02 1.51
C THR A 29 -14.29 11.11 2.99
N THR A 30 -13.61 12.18 3.41
CA THR A 30 -13.39 12.47 4.83
C THR A 30 -14.72 12.65 5.57
N GLU A 31 -15.69 13.29 4.93
CA GLU A 31 -17.03 13.50 5.49
C GLU A 31 -17.78 12.17 5.75
N GLN A 32 -17.61 11.18 4.86
CA GLN A 32 -18.15 9.83 5.05
C GLN A 32 -17.47 9.04 6.16
N MET A 33 -16.21 9.35 6.50
CA MET A 33 -15.44 8.61 7.50
C MET A 33 -15.55 9.18 8.92
N LEU A 34 -15.57 10.50 9.05
CA LEU A 34 -15.48 11.16 10.37
C LEU A 34 -16.61 10.83 11.35
N PRO A 35 -17.90 10.72 10.96
CA PRO A 35 -18.98 10.53 11.93
C PRO A 35 -18.89 9.25 12.75
N ILE A 36 -18.17 8.24 12.29
CA ILE A 36 -18.05 6.94 12.98
C ILE A 36 -16.78 6.80 13.82
N VAL A 37 -15.85 7.74 13.69
CA VAL A 37 -14.52 7.67 14.31
C VAL A 37 -14.59 7.51 15.83
N ASP A 38 -15.45 8.25 16.52
CA ASP A 38 -15.64 8.13 17.97
C ASP A 38 -16.06 6.73 18.44
N LYS A 39 -16.85 6.01 17.61
CA LYS A 39 -17.20 4.63 17.90
C LYS A 39 -16.03 3.69 17.63
N MET A 40 -15.33 3.90 16.53
CA MET A 40 -14.14 3.11 16.17
C MET A 40 -13.05 3.23 17.23
N ASP A 41 -12.85 4.44 17.81
CA ASP A 41 -11.85 4.67 18.87
C ASP A 41 -12.15 3.91 20.18
N LYS A 42 -13.41 3.50 20.39
CA LYS A 42 -13.86 2.76 21.58
C LYS A 42 -13.79 1.25 21.43
N VAL A 43 -13.56 0.73 20.21
CA VAL A 43 -13.53 -0.71 19.95
C VAL A 43 -12.39 -1.40 20.66
N GLY A 44 -11.23 -0.73 20.79
CA GLY A 44 -10.01 -1.34 21.34
C GLY A 44 -9.10 -1.95 20.28
N TYR A 45 -9.18 -1.48 19.04
CA TYR A 45 -8.24 -1.86 17.98
C TYR A 45 -6.78 -1.59 18.40
N HIS A 46 -5.86 -2.42 17.93
CA HIS A 46 -4.43 -2.16 18.03
C HIS A 46 -4.04 -0.88 17.29
N SER A 47 -4.54 -0.76 16.07
CA SER A 47 -4.40 0.43 15.24
C SER A 47 -5.53 0.49 14.20
N VAL A 48 -5.71 1.68 13.61
CA VAL A 48 -6.51 1.88 12.40
C VAL A 48 -5.59 2.36 11.30
N GLU A 49 -5.55 1.64 10.18
CA GLU A 49 -4.83 2.09 8.99
C GLU A 49 -5.71 3.10 8.26
N CYS A 50 -5.31 4.38 8.25
CA CYS A 50 -6.16 5.48 7.82
C CYS A 50 -5.53 6.40 6.77
N TRP A 51 -4.23 6.24 6.47
CA TRP A 51 -3.52 7.19 5.62
C TRP A 51 -2.38 6.55 4.83
N GLY A 52 -1.83 7.30 3.86
CA GLY A 52 -0.78 6.78 2.98
C GLY A 52 -1.31 5.99 1.78
N GLY A 53 -0.44 5.24 1.11
CA GLY A 53 -0.81 4.53 -0.11
C GLY A 53 -1.36 5.46 -1.18
N ALA A 54 -2.51 5.11 -1.77
CA ALA A 54 -3.18 5.92 -2.78
C ALA A 54 -4.17 6.95 -2.20
N THR A 55 -4.42 6.96 -0.88
CA THR A 55 -5.37 7.91 -0.28
C THR A 55 -4.94 9.36 -0.47
N PHE A 56 -3.63 9.62 -0.41
CA PHE A 56 -3.07 10.96 -0.57
C PHE A 56 -3.33 11.53 -1.97
N ASP A 57 -2.93 10.80 -3.01
CA ASP A 57 -3.18 11.20 -4.40
C ASP A 57 -4.69 11.30 -4.70
N ALA A 58 -5.48 10.32 -4.24
CA ALA A 58 -6.92 10.31 -4.45
C ALA A 58 -7.62 11.50 -3.78
N SER A 59 -7.19 11.92 -2.59
CA SER A 59 -7.73 13.09 -1.91
C SER A 59 -7.53 14.36 -2.74
N LEU A 60 -6.32 14.60 -3.23
CA LEU A 60 -6.01 15.78 -4.05
C LEU A 60 -6.71 15.73 -5.41
N ARG A 61 -6.59 14.60 -6.11
CA ARG A 61 -6.97 14.46 -7.51
C ARG A 61 -8.48 14.37 -7.72
N PHE A 62 -9.14 13.53 -6.92
CA PHE A 62 -10.52 13.16 -7.17
C PHE A 62 -11.51 13.73 -6.15
N LEU A 63 -11.10 13.82 -4.88
CA LEU A 63 -11.98 14.27 -3.82
C LEU A 63 -11.87 15.78 -3.56
N LYS A 64 -10.82 16.41 -4.06
CA LYS A 64 -10.51 17.83 -3.79
C LYS A 64 -10.44 18.13 -2.28
N GLU A 65 -9.86 17.18 -1.54
CA GLU A 65 -9.63 17.26 -0.11
C GLU A 65 -8.13 17.39 0.21
N ASP A 66 -7.80 18.15 1.25
CA ASP A 66 -6.44 18.21 1.77
C ASP A 66 -6.12 16.92 2.56
N PRO A 67 -5.16 16.09 2.10
CA PRO A 67 -4.81 14.85 2.80
C PRO A 67 -4.24 15.09 4.19
N TRP A 68 -3.57 16.21 4.44
CA TRP A 68 -3.02 16.56 5.76
C TRP A 68 -4.11 16.98 6.73
N GLU A 69 -5.09 17.77 6.27
CA GLU A 69 -6.27 18.11 7.07
C GLU A 69 -7.09 16.86 7.42
N ARG A 70 -7.25 15.91 6.46
CA ARG A 70 -7.87 14.61 6.74
C ARG A 70 -7.16 13.88 7.88
N LEU A 71 -5.82 13.82 7.86
CA LEU A 71 -5.05 13.17 8.92
C LEU A 71 -5.25 13.84 10.28
N ARG A 72 -5.19 15.18 10.32
CA ARG A 72 -5.44 15.95 11.56
C ARG A 72 -6.84 15.67 12.12
N LYS A 73 -7.87 15.64 11.28
CA LYS A 73 -9.24 15.31 11.68
C LYS A 73 -9.35 13.89 12.25
N PHE A 74 -8.65 12.92 11.65
CA PHE A 74 -8.58 11.58 12.23
C PHE A 74 -7.90 11.60 13.59
N ARG A 75 -6.75 12.28 13.73
CA ARG A 75 -6.09 12.38 15.02
C ARG A 75 -6.96 13.05 16.10
N ASP A 76 -7.75 14.03 15.71
CA ASP A 76 -8.69 14.67 16.62
C ASP A 76 -9.83 13.74 17.07
N GLY A 77 -10.25 12.83 16.22
CA GLY A 77 -11.30 11.85 16.55
C GLY A 77 -10.76 10.65 17.33
N PHE A 78 -9.59 10.11 16.94
CA PHE A 78 -8.97 8.97 17.63
C PHE A 78 -8.10 9.43 18.80
N LYS A 79 -8.44 9.05 20.03
CA LYS A 79 -7.68 9.39 21.24
C LYS A 79 -6.98 8.18 21.85
N ASN A 80 -7.55 6.99 21.68
CA ASN A 80 -7.08 5.76 22.32
C ASN A 80 -6.43 4.81 21.31
N THR A 81 -6.81 4.90 20.04
CA THR A 81 -6.36 4.00 18.98
C THR A 81 -5.19 4.61 18.21
N LYS A 82 -4.18 3.81 17.94
CA LYS A 82 -3.03 4.22 17.11
C LYS A 82 -3.46 4.43 15.67
N LEU A 83 -2.96 5.49 15.04
CA LEU A 83 -3.10 5.76 13.61
C LEU A 83 -1.93 5.19 12.84
N GLN A 84 -2.22 4.40 11.82
CA GLN A 84 -1.23 3.75 10.97
C GLN A 84 -1.32 4.25 9.53
N MET A 85 -0.15 4.42 8.91
CA MET A 85 -0.07 4.74 7.49
C MET A 85 0.75 3.71 6.71
N LEU A 86 0.47 3.59 5.41
CA LEU A 86 1.31 2.85 4.47
C LEU A 86 2.31 3.79 3.78
N PHE A 87 3.58 3.36 3.71
CA PHE A 87 4.70 4.15 3.22
C PHE A 87 5.60 3.30 2.30
N ARG A 88 5.92 3.80 1.10
CA ARG A 88 6.69 3.05 0.09
C ARG A 88 8.20 3.32 0.17
N GLY A 89 8.81 3.15 1.33
CA GLY A 89 10.25 3.34 1.51
C GLY A 89 10.75 4.64 0.86
N GLN A 90 11.79 4.54 0.02
CA GLN A 90 12.37 5.72 -0.64
C GLN A 90 11.41 6.42 -1.62
N ASN A 91 10.33 5.76 -2.03
CA ASN A 91 9.32 6.34 -2.92
C ASN A 91 8.21 7.10 -2.16
N ILE A 92 8.23 7.12 -0.84
CA ILE A 92 7.23 7.77 0.03
C ILE A 92 5.81 7.29 -0.31
N LEU A 93 5.05 8.05 -1.09
CA LEU A 93 3.74 7.68 -1.62
C LEU A 93 3.71 7.73 -3.17
N GLY A 94 4.85 8.09 -3.78
CA GLY A 94 5.00 8.27 -5.23
C GLY A 94 5.49 7.02 -5.95
N TYR A 95 5.98 7.23 -7.17
CA TYR A 95 6.39 6.17 -8.10
C TYR A 95 7.87 6.24 -8.47
N ARG A 96 8.63 7.21 -7.93
CA ARG A 96 10.08 7.35 -8.05
C ARG A 96 10.73 7.38 -6.69
N PRO A 97 12.03 7.08 -6.56
CA PRO A 97 12.77 7.39 -5.35
C PRO A 97 12.93 8.92 -5.20
N TYR A 98 12.85 9.39 -3.95
CA TYR A 98 13.09 10.77 -3.55
C TYR A 98 14.40 10.88 -2.80
N ALA A 99 14.93 12.11 -2.67
CA ALA A 99 16.10 12.39 -1.84
C ALA A 99 15.83 12.10 -0.35
N ASP A 100 16.88 11.85 0.41
CA ASP A 100 16.76 11.50 1.83
C ASP A 100 16.12 12.62 2.65
N ASP A 101 16.41 13.89 2.35
CA ASP A 101 15.84 15.05 3.02
C ASP A 101 14.31 15.14 2.86
N VAL A 102 13.78 14.79 1.69
CA VAL A 102 12.32 14.73 1.44
C VAL A 102 11.69 13.60 2.23
N VAL A 103 12.33 12.40 2.26
CA VAL A 103 11.85 11.26 3.05
C VAL A 103 11.83 11.58 4.54
N GLU A 104 12.91 12.14 5.08
CA GLU A 104 13.01 12.52 6.49
C GLU A 104 11.93 13.56 6.84
N TYR A 105 11.75 14.58 6.00
CA TYR A 105 10.76 15.63 6.24
C TYR A 105 9.33 15.11 6.16
N PHE A 106 9.04 14.18 5.22
CA PHE A 106 7.72 13.57 5.13
C PHE A 106 7.37 12.73 6.38
N VAL A 107 8.32 11.95 6.88
CA VAL A 107 8.15 11.17 8.12
C VAL A 107 7.93 12.10 9.32
N GLN A 108 8.73 13.16 9.44
CA GLN A 108 8.59 14.16 10.48
C GLN A 108 7.19 14.79 10.47
N LYS A 109 6.70 15.22 9.30
CA LYS A 109 5.37 15.82 9.16
C LYS A 109 4.24 14.81 9.40
N SER A 110 4.41 13.56 9.00
CA SER A 110 3.44 12.50 9.28
C SER A 110 3.29 12.27 10.78
N ALA A 111 4.39 12.17 11.51
CA ALA A 111 4.40 12.05 12.96
C ALA A 111 3.78 13.28 13.65
N ALA A 112 4.16 14.48 13.24
CA ALA A 112 3.64 15.74 13.79
C ALA A 112 2.12 15.91 13.57
N ASN A 113 1.58 15.36 12.48
CA ASN A 113 0.15 15.38 12.18
C ASN A 113 -0.62 14.16 12.74
N GLY A 114 0.03 13.28 13.52
CA GLY A 114 -0.63 12.30 14.39
C GLY A 114 -0.53 10.85 13.99
N ILE A 115 0.38 10.47 13.06
CA ILE A 115 0.69 9.08 12.79
C ILE A 115 1.51 8.47 13.94
N ASP A 116 1.09 7.29 14.41
CA ASP A 116 1.75 6.52 15.44
C ASP A 116 2.58 5.36 14.87
N ILE A 117 2.15 4.78 13.74
CA ILE A 117 2.79 3.63 13.09
C ILE A 117 3.01 3.94 11.61
N ILE A 118 4.26 3.88 11.17
CA ILE A 118 4.61 3.98 9.75
C ILE A 118 4.94 2.58 9.25
N ARG A 119 4.06 2.01 8.42
CA ARG A 119 4.27 0.73 7.75
C ARG A 119 5.05 0.98 6.47
N ILE A 120 6.33 0.62 6.50
CA ILE A 120 7.31 0.92 5.45
C ILE A 120 7.56 -0.34 4.63
N PHE A 121 7.37 -0.28 3.31
CA PHE A 121 7.71 -1.39 2.41
C PHE A 121 8.53 -0.94 1.21
N ASP A 122 9.27 -1.86 0.63
CA ASP A 122 9.89 -1.72 -0.68
C ASP A 122 9.35 -2.76 -1.66
N CYS A 123 9.13 -2.36 -2.91
CA CYS A 123 8.53 -3.26 -3.91
C CYS A 123 9.45 -4.42 -4.32
N LEU A 124 10.75 -4.31 -4.07
CA LEU A 124 11.75 -5.35 -4.33
C LEU A 124 12.18 -6.10 -3.05
N ASN A 125 11.68 -5.69 -1.88
CA ASN A 125 12.18 -6.06 -0.56
C ASN A 125 13.67 -5.67 -0.37
N ASP A 126 14.14 -4.63 -1.06
CA ASP A 126 15.49 -4.10 -0.87
C ASP A 126 15.55 -3.24 0.39
N LEU A 127 16.05 -3.81 1.48
CA LEU A 127 16.13 -3.15 2.78
C LEU A 127 16.92 -1.84 2.77
N ARG A 128 17.82 -1.64 1.79
CA ARG A 128 18.58 -0.40 1.65
C ARG A 128 17.67 0.81 1.41
N ASN A 129 16.58 0.60 0.68
CA ASN A 129 15.57 1.62 0.38
C ASN A 129 14.68 1.99 1.59
N LEU A 130 14.78 1.27 2.70
CA LEU A 130 13.98 1.50 3.91
C LEU A 130 14.75 2.27 5.00
N LYS A 131 16.08 2.32 4.90
CA LYS A 131 16.98 2.85 5.96
C LYS A 131 16.61 4.25 6.42
N THR A 132 16.42 5.18 5.50
CA THR A 132 16.14 6.58 5.82
C THR A 132 14.80 6.72 6.52
N ALA A 133 13.76 6.04 6.03
CA ALA A 133 12.43 6.09 6.64
C ALA A 133 12.41 5.46 8.05
N VAL A 134 13.09 4.33 8.27
CA VAL A 134 13.21 3.70 9.60
C VAL A 134 13.95 4.61 10.57
N LYS A 135 15.08 5.17 10.15
CA LYS A 135 15.86 6.12 10.97
C LYS A 135 15.04 7.36 11.34
N ALA A 136 14.31 7.92 10.37
CA ALA A 136 13.44 9.08 10.59
C ALA A 136 12.29 8.75 11.55
N ALA A 137 11.59 7.61 11.37
CA ALA A 137 10.52 7.18 12.27
C ALA A 137 11.00 7.02 13.71
N ASN A 138 12.15 6.37 13.91
CA ASN A 138 12.76 6.22 15.25
C ASN A 138 13.15 7.57 15.87
N LYS A 139 13.67 8.52 15.06
CA LYS A 139 13.99 9.88 15.51
C LYS A 139 12.75 10.63 15.98
N GLU A 140 11.64 10.50 15.26
CA GLU A 140 10.36 11.11 15.60
C GLU A 140 9.57 10.30 16.64
N LYS A 141 10.10 9.17 17.13
CA LYS A 141 9.51 8.30 18.17
C LYS A 141 8.15 7.72 17.77
N VAL A 142 7.95 7.46 16.49
CA VAL A 142 6.82 6.71 15.95
C VAL A 142 7.27 5.29 15.60
N GLU A 143 6.35 4.33 15.62
CA GLU A 143 6.66 2.94 15.35
C GLU A 143 7.05 2.74 13.88
N ALA A 144 8.29 2.30 13.64
CA ALA A 144 8.76 1.85 12.34
C ALA A 144 8.40 0.37 12.14
N GLN A 145 7.34 0.09 11.37
CA GLN A 145 6.95 -1.26 10.99
C GLN A 145 7.46 -1.55 9.58
N ILE A 146 8.35 -2.52 9.41
CA ILE A 146 8.78 -2.94 8.08
C ILE A 146 7.82 -4.01 7.54
N ALA A 147 7.25 -3.74 6.37
CA ALA A 147 6.38 -4.68 5.68
C ALA A 147 7.14 -5.41 4.56
N LEU A 148 7.17 -6.72 4.65
CA LEU A 148 7.72 -7.60 3.62
C LEU A 148 6.65 -7.88 2.57
N SER A 149 6.93 -7.53 1.33
CA SER A 149 6.08 -7.84 0.18
C SER A 149 6.13 -9.35 -0.09
N TYR A 150 5.13 -10.08 0.45
CA TYR A 150 5.08 -11.54 0.32
C TYR A 150 4.81 -11.97 -1.11
N THR A 151 5.57 -12.94 -1.57
CA THR A 151 5.41 -13.54 -2.89
C THR A 151 5.94 -14.97 -2.91
N LEU A 152 5.68 -15.69 -4.01
CA LEU A 152 6.14 -17.05 -4.26
C LEU A 152 7.23 -17.04 -5.34
N GLY A 153 8.09 -18.05 -5.32
CA GLY A 153 9.17 -18.25 -6.29
C GLY A 153 10.34 -18.99 -5.66
N ASP A 154 11.23 -19.54 -6.48
CA ASP A 154 12.36 -20.36 -6.01
C ASP A 154 13.34 -19.61 -5.11
N ALA A 155 13.38 -18.27 -5.22
CA ALA A 155 14.22 -17.43 -4.38
C ALA A 155 13.62 -17.15 -2.99
N TYR A 156 12.29 -17.26 -2.86
CA TYR A 156 11.56 -16.90 -1.66
C TYR A 156 11.35 -18.09 -0.74
N THR A 157 12.48 -18.70 -0.33
CA THR A 157 12.49 -19.85 0.58
C THR A 157 12.17 -19.44 2.01
N LEU A 158 11.91 -20.40 2.89
CA LEU A 158 11.74 -20.12 4.32
C LEU A 158 12.96 -19.41 4.91
N ASP A 159 14.17 -19.89 4.54
CA ASP A 159 15.43 -19.27 4.99
C ASP A 159 15.56 -17.81 4.54
N TYR A 160 15.13 -17.49 3.30
CA TYR A 160 15.09 -16.09 2.82
C TYR A 160 14.24 -15.20 3.74
N TRP A 161 13.03 -15.67 4.11
CA TRP A 161 12.14 -14.89 4.97
C TRP A 161 12.67 -14.75 6.40
N VAL A 162 13.32 -15.77 6.93
CA VAL A 162 13.97 -15.74 8.24
C VAL A 162 15.17 -14.78 8.22
N ASP A 163 16.02 -14.87 7.21
CA ASP A 163 17.21 -14.02 7.10
C ASP A 163 16.85 -12.53 6.92
N ILE A 164 15.83 -12.23 6.13
CA ILE A 164 15.38 -10.84 5.97
C ILE A 164 14.76 -10.31 7.26
N ALA A 165 14.03 -11.15 8.03
CA ALA A 165 13.47 -10.76 9.32
C ALA A 165 14.56 -10.39 10.33
N LYS A 166 15.64 -11.17 10.42
CA LYS A 166 16.80 -10.85 11.27
C LYS A 166 17.46 -9.52 10.89
N LYS A 167 17.64 -9.27 9.59
CA LYS A 167 18.18 -7.99 9.10
C LYS A 167 17.27 -6.81 9.43
N ILE A 168 15.96 -7.00 9.43
CA ILE A 168 14.98 -5.98 9.83
C ILE A 168 15.12 -5.65 11.32
N GLU A 169 15.28 -6.65 12.17
CA GLU A 169 15.53 -6.45 13.60
C GLU A 169 16.83 -5.69 13.83
N GLU A 170 17.90 -6.06 13.13
CA GLU A 170 19.19 -5.35 13.17
C GLU A 170 19.10 -3.89 12.69
N MET A 171 18.16 -3.57 11.79
CA MET A 171 17.91 -2.19 11.33
C MET A 171 17.23 -1.33 12.39
N GLY A 172 16.75 -1.90 13.50
CA GLY A 172 16.04 -1.19 14.54
C GLY A 172 14.58 -0.90 14.23
N ALA A 173 13.93 -1.74 13.44
CA ALA A 173 12.47 -1.72 13.28
C ALA A 173 11.78 -2.12 14.59
N ASN A 174 10.53 -1.67 14.79
CA ASN A 174 9.74 -1.97 15.98
C ASN A 174 8.82 -3.18 15.79
N SER A 175 8.47 -3.51 14.55
CA SER A 175 7.64 -4.66 14.20
C SER A 175 7.83 -5.05 12.73
N ILE A 176 7.42 -6.27 12.38
CA ILE A 176 7.44 -6.79 11.00
C ILE A 176 6.01 -7.06 10.57
N CYS A 177 5.64 -6.63 9.35
CA CYS A 177 4.39 -7.02 8.70
C CYS A 177 4.68 -7.94 7.52
N ILE A 178 4.07 -9.11 7.47
CA ILE A 178 4.02 -9.91 6.25
C ILE A 178 2.85 -9.37 5.44
N LYS A 179 3.14 -8.75 4.29
CA LYS A 179 2.16 -8.09 3.44
C LYS A 179 1.89 -8.91 2.19
N ASP A 180 0.82 -9.69 2.24
CA ASP A 180 0.34 -10.54 1.16
C ASP A 180 -0.75 -9.85 0.34
N MET A 181 -0.32 -9.05 -0.63
CA MET A 181 -1.19 -8.24 -1.49
C MET A 181 -2.07 -9.04 -2.44
N ALA A 182 -1.69 -10.28 -2.73
CA ALA A 182 -2.38 -11.12 -3.72
C ALA A 182 -3.15 -12.28 -3.08
N GLY A 183 -3.07 -12.46 -1.77
CA GLY A 183 -3.69 -13.60 -1.07
C GLY A 183 -3.02 -14.94 -1.43
N LEU A 184 -1.69 -14.94 -1.53
CA LEU A 184 -0.87 -16.11 -1.93
C LEU A 184 -0.50 -17.00 -0.74
N LEU A 185 -0.49 -16.45 0.47
CA LEU A 185 -0.10 -17.18 1.67
C LEU A 185 -1.20 -18.16 2.06
N THR A 186 -0.95 -19.44 1.88
CA THR A 186 -1.91 -20.50 2.26
C THR A 186 -1.82 -20.84 3.75
N PRO A 187 -2.88 -21.44 4.36
CA PRO A 187 -2.95 -21.63 5.81
C PRO A 187 -1.75 -22.37 6.41
N TYR A 188 -1.35 -23.52 5.84
CA TYR A 188 -0.23 -24.28 6.39
C TYR A 188 1.13 -23.62 6.13
N LYS A 189 1.27 -22.89 5.01
CA LYS A 189 2.47 -22.08 4.77
C LYS A 189 2.57 -20.91 5.75
N ALA A 190 1.45 -20.36 6.19
CA ALA A 190 1.44 -19.36 7.26
C ALA A 190 1.95 -19.95 8.58
N THR A 191 1.56 -21.19 8.93
CA THR A 191 2.09 -21.87 10.13
C THR A 191 3.61 -22.02 10.08
N GLU A 192 4.15 -22.49 8.94
CA GLU A 192 5.59 -22.65 8.75
C GLU A 192 6.33 -21.31 8.85
N LEU A 193 5.85 -20.30 8.10
CA LEU A 193 6.49 -18.99 7.98
C LEU A 193 6.47 -18.23 9.32
N ILE A 194 5.28 -18.09 9.93
CA ILE A 194 5.13 -17.37 11.20
C ILE A 194 5.91 -18.07 12.30
N GLY A 195 5.82 -19.41 12.41
CA GLY A 195 6.56 -20.18 13.40
C GLY A 195 8.07 -19.94 13.30
N ALA A 196 8.64 -20.10 12.10
CA ALA A 196 10.06 -19.89 11.87
C ALA A 196 10.52 -18.45 12.15
N MET A 197 9.72 -17.45 11.77
CA MET A 197 10.05 -16.05 12.06
C MET A 197 9.98 -15.75 13.57
N LYS A 198 8.96 -16.27 14.28
CA LYS A 198 8.84 -16.10 15.74
C LYS A 198 9.96 -16.78 16.55
N GLU A 199 10.56 -17.83 16.00
CA GLU A 199 11.75 -18.45 16.58
C GLU A 199 13.04 -17.66 16.29
N ALA A 200 13.05 -16.86 15.24
CA ALA A 200 14.25 -16.20 14.73
C ALA A 200 14.43 -14.75 15.22
N VAL A 201 13.34 -14.04 15.56
CA VAL A 201 13.34 -12.63 15.99
C VAL A 201 12.39 -12.38 17.15
N ASP A 202 12.72 -11.40 17.99
CA ASP A 202 11.88 -10.99 19.13
C ASP A 202 10.80 -9.96 18.74
N LEU A 203 10.85 -9.43 17.52
CA LEU A 203 9.91 -8.41 17.06
C LEU A 203 8.47 -8.95 16.98
N PRO A 204 7.46 -8.11 17.28
CA PRO A 204 6.09 -8.42 16.96
C PRO A 204 5.90 -8.64 15.45
N ILE A 205 5.12 -9.67 15.09
CA ILE A 205 4.80 -9.99 13.71
C ILE A 205 3.32 -9.70 13.45
N GLN A 206 3.05 -8.95 12.40
CA GLN A 206 1.72 -8.65 11.90
C GLN A 206 1.51 -9.35 10.55
N LEU A 207 0.30 -9.86 10.31
CA LEU A 207 -0.07 -10.44 9.03
C LEU A 207 -1.17 -9.64 8.37
N HIS A 208 -0.91 -9.20 7.15
CA HIS A 208 -1.85 -8.56 6.25
C HIS A 208 -2.02 -9.45 5.01
N THR A 209 -3.22 -9.90 4.71
CA THR A 209 -3.49 -10.64 3.48
C THR A 209 -4.82 -10.24 2.85
N HIS A 210 -4.85 -10.17 1.51
CA HIS A 210 -6.06 -9.94 0.74
C HIS A 210 -6.85 -11.23 0.55
N TYR A 211 -8.17 -11.10 0.42
CA TYR A 211 -9.08 -12.24 0.32
C TYR A 211 -9.24 -12.78 -1.10
N THR A 212 -8.46 -12.29 -2.06
CA THR A 212 -8.62 -12.55 -3.51
C THR A 212 -8.65 -14.03 -3.85
N SER A 213 -7.84 -14.87 -3.20
CA SER A 213 -7.81 -16.33 -3.40
C SER A 213 -8.88 -17.08 -2.61
N GLY A 214 -9.52 -16.46 -1.62
CA GLY A 214 -10.54 -17.05 -0.76
C GLY A 214 -10.01 -17.78 0.48
N VAL A 215 -8.69 -17.85 0.69
CA VAL A 215 -8.10 -18.62 1.82
C VAL A 215 -7.74 -17.77 3.04
N ALA A 216 -7.83 -16.44 2.95
CA ALA A 216 -7.24 -15.52 3.92
C ALA A 216 -7.74 -15.69 5.37
N SER A 217 -9.02 -15.97 5.62
CA SER A 217 -9.51 -16.22 6.99
C SER A 217 -8.91 -17.50 7.60
N MET A 218 -8.77 -18.56 6.79
CA MET A 218 -8.12 -19.80 7.23
C MET A 218 -6.62 -19.57 7.44
N THR A 219 -6.00 -18.74 6.61
CA THR A 219 -4.60 -18.33 6.76
C THR A 219 -4.40 -17.57 8.07
N TYR A 220 -5.28 -16.64 8.41
CA TYR A 220 -5.23 -15.93 9.69
C TYR A 220 -5.38 -16.87 10.88
N MET A 221 -6.33 -17.79 10.82
CA MET A 221 -6.50 -18.78 11.91
C MET A 221 -5.20 -19.55 12.14
N LYS A 222 -4.56 -20.05 11.08
CA LYS A 222 -3.30 -20.79 11.17
C LYS A 222 -2.11 -19.93 11.59
N ALA A 223 -2.07 -18.69 11.19
CA ALA A 223 -1.05 -17.72 11.62
C ALA A 223 -1.18 -17.39 13.12
N VAL A 224 -2.40 -17.24 13.63
CA VAL A 224 -2.67 -16.99 15.05
C VAL A 224 -2.25 -18.18 15.90
N GLU A 225 -2.59 -19.39 15.49
CA GLU A 225 -2.12 -20.63 16.15
C GLU A 225 -0.58 -20.74 16.16
N ALA A 226 0.10 -20.21 15.12
CA ALA A 226 1.57 -20.18 15.01
C ALA A 226 2.23 -19.01 15.76
N GLY A 227 1.45 -18.10 16.35
CA GLY A 227 1.96 -17.06 17.23
C GLY A 227 2.09 -15.66 16.63
N VAL A 228 1.42 -15.36 15.50
CA VAL A 228 1.33 -13.97 14.99
C VAL A 228 0.72 -13.06 16.07
N ASP A 229 1.15 -11.81 16.12
CA ASP A 229 0.76 -10.89 17.20
C ASP A 229 -0.41 -9.97 16.81
N VAL A 230 -0.52 -9.61 15.51
CA VAL A 230 -1.54 -8.71 14.98
C VAL A 230 -2.00 -9.22 13.61
N ILE A 231 -3.28 -9.08 13.30
CA ILE A 231 -3.85 -9.32 11.97
C ILE A 231 -4.61 -8.10 11.46
N ASP A 232 -4.55 -7.87 10.14
CA ASP A 232 -5.28 -6.81 9.46
C ASP A 232 -6.64 -7.32 9.00
N THR A 233 -7.70 -6.62 9.35
CA THR A 233 -9.07 -6.95 8.95
C THR A 233 -9.80 -5.73 8.44
N ALA A 234 -10.94 -5.92 7.81
CA ALA A 234 -11.82 -4.84 7.39
C ALA A 234 -13.24 -5.09 7.91
N ILE A 235 -13.93 -4.04 8.35
CA ILE A 235 -15.34 -4.13 8.74
C ILE A 235 -16.18 -4.71 7.59
N SER A 236 -17.14 -5.59 7.87
CA SER A 236 -17.77 -6.48 6.90
C SER A 236 -18.33 -5.84 5.62
N PRO A 237 -18.89 -4.62 5.59
CA PRO A 237 -19.33 -4.02 4.32
C PRO A 237 -18.22 -3.80 3.30
N PHE A 238 -16.97 -3.60 3.78
CA PHE A 238 -15.80 -3.39 2.93
C PHE A 238 -14.76 -4.51 3.07
N ALA A 239 -15.15 -5.69 3.52
CA ALA A 239 -14.30 -6.88 3.62
C ALA A 239 -14.46 -7.80 2.41
N LEU A 240 -13.62 -8.85 2.38
CA LEU A 240 -13.61 -9.94 1.40
C LEU A 240 -13.21 -9.53 -0.02
N GLY A 241 -13.27 -10.46 -0.96
CA GLY A 241 -12.88 -10.20 -2.36
C GLY A 241 -11.46 -9.67 -2.47
N THR A 242 -11.29 -8.47 -3.03
CA THR A 242 -9.99 -7.82 -3.15
C THR A 242 -9.54 -7.07 -1.88
N SER A 243 -10.36 -7.07 -0.82
CA SER A 243 -10.05 -6.51 0.50
C SER A 243 -9.55 -7.59 1.48
N GLN A 244 -9.65 -7.35 2.78
CA GLN A 244 -9.18 -8.24 3.84
C GLN A 244 -10.31 -9.11 4.42
N PRO A 245 -10.01 -10.11 5.28
CA PRO A 245 -11.02 -10.82 6.07
C PRO A 245 -11.87 -9.88 6.92
N ALA A 246 -13.15 -10.24 7.12
CA ALA A 246 -14.07 -9.42 7.89
C ALA A 246 -13.71 -9.39 9.37
N THR A 247 -13.65 -8.19 9.96
CA THR A 247 -13.28 -7.95 11.36
C THR A 247 -14.18 -8.73 12.31
N GLU A 248 -15.52 -8.61 12.16
CA GLU A 248 -16.51 -9.25 13.03
C GLU A 248 -16.41 -10.78 12.98
N VAL A 249 -16.11 -11.32 11.79
CA VAL A 249 -15.95 -12.77 11.60
C VAL A 249 -14.71 -13.28 12.32
N MET A 250 -13.58 -12.55 12.22
CA MET A 250 -12.35 -12.95 12.91
C MET A 250 -12.49 -12.82 14.42
N VAL A 251 -13.14 -11.76 14.92
CA VAL A 251 -13.41 -11.59 16.35
C VAL A 251 -14.26 -12.74 16.89
N GLU A 252 -15.34 -13.13 16.19
CA GLU A 252 -16.19 -14.26 16.60
C GLU A 252 -15.45 -15.61 16.50
N THR A 253 -14.56 -15.76 15.49
CA THR A 253 -13.73 -16.98 15.30
C THR A 253 -12.85 -17.24 16.52
N PHE A 254 -12.28 -16.21 17.13
CA PHE A 254 -11.37 -16.35 18.27
C PHE A 254 -12.04 -16.27 19.63
N LYS A 255 -13.31 -15.94 19.70
CA LYS A 255 -14.06 -15.78 20.94
C LYS A 255 -14.07 -17.04 21.79
N GLY A 256 -13.78 -16.88 23.07
CA GLY A 256 -13.70 -17.98 24.02
C GLY A 256 -12.49 -18.90 23.85
N THR A 257 -11.56 -18.57 22.94
CA THR A 257 -10.27 -19.27 22.78
C THR A 257 -9.16 -18.52 23.54
N PRO A 258 -7.94 -19.08 23.66
CA PRO A 258 -6.79 -18.35 24.20
C PRO A 258 -6.42 -17.08 23.42
N TYR A 259 -6.91 -16.94 22.20
CA TYR A 259 -6.66 -15.84 21.27
C TYR A 259 -7.77 -14.78 21.26
N ASP A 260 -8.77 -14.91 22.12
CA ASP A 260 -9.93 -14.02 22.19
C ASP A 260 -9.50 -12.54 22.24
N THR A 261 -9.98 -11.77 21.29
CA THR A 261 -9.64 -10.34 21.12
C THR A 261 -10.20 -9.47 22.23
N GLY A 262 -11.32 -9.87 22.84
CA GLY A 262 -12.08 -9.08 23.78
C GLY A 262 -12.85 -7.90 23.16
N LEU A 263 -12.87 -7.75 21.83
CA LEU A 263 -13.56 -6.64 21.16
C LEU A 263 -15.10 -6.82 21.22
N ASP A 264 -15.82 -5.70 21.36
CA ASP A 264 -17.29 -5.69 21.46
C ASP A 264 -17.96 -5.90 20.10
N GLN A 265 -18.54 -7.08 19.89
CA GLN A 265 -19.27 -7.45 18.68
C GLN A 265 -20.48 -6.56 18.38
N LYS A 266 -21.14 -5.99 19.40
CA LYS A 266 -22.27 -5.08 19.18
C LYS A 266 -21.79 -3.77 18.60
N LEU A 267 -20.68 -3.24 19.15
CA LEU A 267 -20.07 -2.01 18.65
C LEU A 267 -19.54 -2.20 17.22
N LEU A 268 -18.95 -3.36 16.92
CA LEU A 268 -18.54 -3.70 15.56
C LEU A 268 -19.75 -3.77 14.59
N ALA A 269 -20.86 -4.36 15.02
CA ALA A 269 -22.08 -4.40 14.21
C ALA A 269 -22.65 -3.00 13.92
N GLU A 270 -22.63 -2.09 14.91
CA GLU A 270 -23.04 -0.69 14.70
C GLU A 270 -22.13 0.03 13.70
N ILE A 271 -20.81 -0.23 13.72
CA ILE A 271 -19.86 0.31 12.77
C ILE A 271 -20.14 -0.25 11.37
N ALA A 272 -20.41 -1.56 11.27
CA ALA A 272 -20.79 -2.20 9.99
C ALA A 272 -22.08 -1.60 9.41
N ASP A 273 -23.09 -1.38 10.25
CA ASP A 273 -24.35 -0.77 9.81
C ASP A 273 -24.18 0.67 9.31
N TYR A 274 -23.22 1.40 9.87
CA TYR A 274 -22.84 2.73 9.37
C TYR A 274 -22.24 2.70 7.96
N PHE A 275 -21.34 1.76 7.68
CA PHE A 275 -20.67 1.67 6.38
C PHE A 275 -21.50 0.97 5.30
N ARG A 276 -22.58 0.25 5.67
CA ARG A 276 -23.44 -0.48 4.73
C ARG A 276 -24.05 0.43 3.65
N PRO A 277 -24.72 1.55 3.98
CA PRO A 277 -25.27 2.44 2.97
C PRO A 277 -24.20 3.05 2.05
N ILE A 278 -23.00 3.35 2.57
CA ILE A 278 -21.90 3.87 1.75
C ILE A 278 -21.45 2.82 0.72
N ARG A 279 -21.39 1.54 1.13
CA ARG A 279 -21.11 0.43 0.21
C ARG A 279 -22.21 0.27 -0.84
N ASP A 280 -23.46 0.32 -0.43
CA ASP A 280 -24.61 0.12 -1.32
C ASP A 280 -24.68 1.25 -2.37
N GLU A 281 -24.46 2.49 -1.98
CA GLU A 281 -24.29 3.63 -2.90
C GLU A 281 -23.15 3.41 -3.90
N ALA A 282 -22.01 2.89 -3.42
CA ALA A 282 -20.88 2.58 -4.30
C ALA A 282 -21.19 1.46 -5.31
N LEU A 283 -22.01 0.48 -4.92
CA LEU A 283 -22.51 -0.57 -5.83
C LEU A 283 -23.47 0.01 -6.86
N ASP A 284 -24.44 0.81 -6.43
CA ASP A 284 -25.47 1.38 -7.29
C ASP A 284 -24.89 2.36 -8.32
N SER A 285 -23.88 3.13 -7.92
CA SER A 285 -23.14 4.03 -8.82
C SER A 285 -22.16 3.31 -9.76
N GLY A 286 -21.89 2.02 -9.54
CA GLY A 286 -20.89 1.26 -10.28
C GLY A 286 -19.44 1.52 -9.87
N LEU A 287 -19.21 2.34 -8.85
CA LEU A 287 -17.87 2.59 -8.28
C LEU A 287 -17.29 1.32 -7.68
N LEU A 288 -18.10 0.53 -6.95
CA LEU A 288 -17.75 -0.81 -6.50
C LEU A 288 -18.17 -1.82 -7.56
N ASN A 289 -17.17 -2.37 -8.26
CA ASN A 289 -17.44 -3.44 -9.22
C ASN A 289 -17.77 -4.76 -8.49
N PRO A 290 -18.94 -5.39 -8.69
CA PRO A 290 -19.29 -6.65 -8.06
C PRO A 290 -18.27 -7.79 -8.25
N LYS A 291 -17.48 -7.76 -9.33
CA LYS A 291 -16.40 -8.73 -9.59
C LYS A 291 -15.30 -8.69 -8.52
N ASN A 292 -15.12 -7.53 -7.86
CA ASN A 292 -14.13 -7.36 -6.80
C ASN A 292 -14.57 -8.00 -5.46
N LEU A 293 -15.84 -8.39 -5.33
CA LEU A 293 -16.39 -9.03 -4.14
C LEU A 293 -16.25 -10.56 -4.17
N GLY A 294 -15.95 -11.14 -5.33
CA GLY A 294 -15.75 -12.58 -5.50
C GLY A 294 -14.34 -13.02 -5.19
N VAL A 295 -14.17 -14.34 -5.08
CA VAL A 295 -12.85 -14.99 -4.96
C VAL A 295 -12.41 -15.55 -6.31
N ASN A 296 -11.10 -15.56 -6.54
CA ASN A 296 -10.50 -16.11 -7.75
C ASN A 296 -9.28 -16.96 -7.40
N ILE A 297 -9.46 -18.27 -7.33
CA ILE A 297 -8.40 -19.23 -7.02
C ILE A 297 -7.26 -19.21 -8.05
N LYS A 298 -7.51 -18.71 -9.28
CA LYS A 298 -6.47 -18.55 -10.31
C LYS A 298 -5.36 -17.58 -9.88
N THR A 299 -5.62 -16.71 -8.89
CA THR A 299 -4.59 -15.88 -8.27
C THR A 299 -3.43 -16.72 -7.74
N LEU A 300 -3.69 -17.89 -7.17
CA LEU A 300 -2.64 -18.82 -6.71
C LEU A 300 -1.86 -19.46 -7.87
N LEU A 301 -2.46 -19.59 -9.05
CA LEU A 301 -1.81 -20.16 -10.23
C LEU A 301 -0.91 -19.14 -10.94
N TYR A 302 -1.42 -17.93 -11.17
CA TYR A 302 -0.70 -16.89 -11.91
C TYR A 302 0.08 -15.92 -11.00
N GLN A 303 -0.17 -15.97 -9.69
CA GLN A 303 0.47 -15.12 -8.65
C GLN A 303 0.27 -13.61 -8.90
N VAL A 304 -0.85 -13.24 -9.52
CA VAL A 304 -1.17 -11.86 -9.93
C VAL A 304 -2.19 -11.24 -8.98
N PRO A 305 -1.89 -10.09 -8.36
CA PRO A 305 -2.83 -9.38 -7.49
C PRO A 305 -4.11 -8.96 -8.24
N GLY A 306 -5.24 -8.90 -7.51
CA GLY A 306 -6.54 -8.52 -8.08
C GLY A 306 -6.53 -7.16 -8.79
N GLY A 307 -5.85 -6.16 -8.22
CA GLY A 307 -5.68 -4.83 -8.84
C GLY A 307 -4.91 -4.89 -10.17
N MET A 308 -3.89 -5.76 -10.27
CA MET A 308 -3.16 -5.95 -11.52
C MET A 308 -4.05 -6.60 -12.59
N LEU A 309 -4.86 -7.61 -12.23
CA LEU A 309 -5.81 -8.23 -13.17
C LEU A 309 -6.79 -7.20 -13.75
N SER A 310 -7.32 -6.32 -12.92
CA SER A 310 -8.21 -5.24 -13.34
C SER A 310 -7.51 -4.27 -14.31
N ASN A 311 -6.27 -3.89 -14.01
CA ASN A 311 -5.47 -3.02 -14.87
C ASN A 311 -5.17 -3.67 -16.22
N LEU A 312 -4.78 -4.94 -16.25
CA LEU A 312 -4.53 -5.68 -17.49
C LEU A 312 -5.79 -5.75 -18.37
N THR A 313 -6.94 -6.03 -17.75
CA THR A 313 -8.23 -6.06 -18.45
C THR A 313 -8.55 -4.70 -19.08
N SER A 314 -8.35 -3.60 -18.33
CA SER A 314 -8.60 -2.25 -18.83
C SER A 314 -7.66 -1.87 -19.98
N GLN A 315 -6.36 -2.14 -19.83
CA GLN A 315 -5.36 -1.87 -20.87
C GLN A 315 -5.66 -2.63 -22.19
N LEU A 316 -6.02 -3.92 -22.07
CA LEU A 316 -6.36 -4.73 -23.25
C LEU A 316 -7.64 -4.26 -23.91
N LYS A 317 -8.64 -3.83 -23.13
CA LYS A 317 -9.88 -3.26 -23.65
C LYS A 317 -9.63 -1.95 -24.40
N GLU A 318 -8.80 -1.05 -23.87
CA GLU A 318 -8.41 0.21 -24.55
C GLU A 318 -7.70 -0.05 -25.88
N GLN A 319 -6.99 -1.19 -25.98
CA GLN A 319 -6.28 -1.59 -27.21
C GLN A 319 -7.13 -2.48 -28.13
N GLY A 320 -8.39 -2.80 -27.77
CA GLY A 320 -9.24 -3.72 -28.54
C GLY A 320 -8.69 -5.14 -28.65
N ALA A 321 -7.96 -5.61 -27.64
CA ALA A 321 -7.23 -6.88 -27.61
C ALA A 321 -7.64 -7.76 -26.41
N GLU A 322 -8.91 -7.73 -26.03
CA GLU A 322 -9.43 -8.49 -24.87
C GLU A 322 -9.26 -10.01 -25.04
N ASP A 323 -9.23 -10.51 -26.27
CA ASP A 323 -8.95 -11.90 -26.62
C ASP A 323 -7.54 -12.36 -26.23
N LYS A 324 -6.60 -11.43 -26.04
CA LYS A 324 -5.21 -11.67 -25.61
C LYS A 324 -5.00 -11.78 -24.10
N PHE A 325 -6.06 -11.69 -23.32
CA PHE A 325 -5.96 -11.67 -21.85
C PHE A 325 -5.21 -12.88 -21.29
N TYR A 326 -5.50 -14.09 -21.77
CA TYR A 326 -4.81 -15.30 -21.30
C TYR A 326 -3.35 -15.36 -21.75
N ASP A 327 -3.04 -14.92 -22.98
CA ASP A 327 -1.67 -14.85 -23.49
C ASP A 327 -0.83 -13.92 -22.60
N VAL A 328 -1.41 -12.78 -22.16
CA VAL A 328 -0.75 -11.85 -21.24
C VAL A 328 -0.55 -12.47 -19.86
N LEU A 329 -1.54 -13.20 -19.33
CA LEU A 329 -1.39 -13.88 -18.03
C LEU A 329 -0.27 -14.93 -18.04
N GLU A 330 -0.06 -15.63 -19.17
CA GLU A 330 1.05 -16.58 -19.33
C GLU A 330 2.40 -15.87 -19.50
N GLU A 331 2.40 -14.64 -20.05
CA GLU A 331 3.63 -13.86 -20.23
C GLU A 331 4.09 -13.18 -18.94
N VAL A 332 3.18 -12.84 -18.01
CA VAL A 332 3.51 -12.19 -16.73
C VAL A 332 4.58 -12.95 -15.94
N PRO A 333 4.50 -14.26 -15.69
CA PRO A 333 5.56 -15.01 -14.99
C PRO A 333 6.90 -14.99 -15.71
N ARG A 334 6.89 -14.97 -17.06
CA ARG A 334 8.12 -14.91 -17.87
C ARG A 334 8.81 -13.57 -17.74
N VAL A 335 8.05 -12.47 -17.85
CA VAL A 335 8.56 -11.11 -17.63
C VAL A 335 9.07 -10.96 -16.20
N ARG A 336 8.30 -11.44 -15.20
CA ARG A 336 8.72 -11.41 -13.81
C ARG A 336 10.06 -12.12 -13.59
N LYS A 337 10.26 -13.28 -14.19
CA LYS A 337 11.52 -14.03 -14.13
C LYS A 337 12.67 -13.25 -14.76
N ASP A 338 12.46 -12.67 -15.94
CA ASP A 338 13.48 -11.84 -16.60
C ASP A 338 13.90 -10.62 -15.80
N LEU A 339 12.97 -10.05 -15.05
CA LEU A 339 13.20 -8.86 -14.20
C LEU A 339 13.70 -9.21 -12.77
N GLY A 340 14.22 -10.43 -12.55
CA GLY A 340 14.83 -10.83 -11.28
C GLY A 340 13.83 -11.23 -10.19
N GLU A 341 12.66 -11.72 -10.58
CA GLU A 341 11.58 -12.22 -9.70
C GLU A 341 11.06 -11.21 -8.66
N PRO A 342 10.79 -9.93 -9.01
CA PRO A 342 10.27 -8.98 -8.03
C PRO A 342 8.90 -9.43 -7.49
N PRO A 343 8.54 -9.09 -6.24
CA PRO A 343 7.17 -9.18 -5.77
C PRO A 343 6.24 -8.35 -6.67
N LEU A 344 4.99 -8.80 -6.86
CA LEU A 344 4.01 -8.08 -7.66
C LEU A 344 3.18 -7.12 -6.78
N VAL A 345 3.80 -6.03 -6.40
CA VAL A 345 3.21 -4.92 -5.64
C VAL A 345 3.48 -3.60 -6.37
N THR A 346 2.83 -2.50 -6.00
CA THR A 346 3.11 -1.19 -6.64
C THR A 346 4.53 -0.71 -6.31
N PRO A 347 5.36 -0.28 -7.30
CA PRO A 347 5.07 -0.18 -8.73
C PRO A 347 5.45 -1.41 -9.57
N SER A 348 6.16 -2.41 -9.04
CA SER A 348 6.68 -3.57 -9.79
C SER A 348 5.60 -4.35 -10.54
N SER A 349 4.40 -4.49 -9.96
CA SER A 349 3.27 -5.14 -10.63
C SER A 349 2.83 -4.42 -11.89
N GLN A 350 2.87 -3.09 -11.89
CA GLN A 350 2.55 -2.28 -13.08
C GLN A 350 3.64 -2.42 -14.15
N ILE A 351 4.92 -2.40 -13.75
CA ILE A 351 6.06 -2.58 -14.67
C ILE A 351 5.97 -3.94 -15.37
N VAL A 352 5.82 -5.02 -14.59
CA VAL A 352 5.72 -6.39 -15.12
C VAL A 352 4.47 -6.54 -16.00
N GLY A 353 3.33 -6.05 -15.55
CA GLY A 353 2.05 -6.17 -16.27
C GLY A 353 2.06 -5.43 -17.59
N THR A 354 2.45 -4.16 -17.61
CA THR A 354 2.52 -3.37 -18.83
C THR A 354 3.53 -3.94 -19.81
N GLN A 355 4.68 -4.42 -19.33
CA GLN A 355 5.67 -5.07 -20.20
C GLN A 355 5.14 -6.39 -20.81
N ALA A 356 4.39 -7.17 -20.03
CA ALA A 356 3.76 -8.40 -20.54
C ALA A 356 2.72 -8.08 -21.64
N VAL A 357 1.90 -7.05 -21.45
CA VAL A 357 0.96 -6.56 -22.48
C VAL A 357 1.71 -6.18 -23.76
N PHE A 358 2.78 -5.38 -23.67
CA PHE A 358 3.55 -5.00 -24.85
C PHE A 358 4.21 -6.19 -25.54
N ASN A 359 4.77 -7.14 -24.80
CA ASN A 359 5.37 -8.34 -25.38
C ASN A 359 4.36 -9.11 -26.23
N VAL A 360 3.14 -9.28 -25.74
CA VAL A 360 2.06 -10.00 -26.45
C VAL A 360 1.54 -9.20 -27.66
N LEU A 361 1.25 -7.90 -27.46
CA LEU A 361 0.68 -7.08 -28.55
C LEU A 361 1.66 -6.83 -29.69
N MET A 362 2.96 -6.72 -29.40
CA MET A 362 4.00 -6.52 -30.43
C MET A 362 4.45 -7.81 -31.10
N GLY A 363 4.03 -8.97 -30.59
CA GLY A 363 4.42 -10.30 -31.11
C GLY A 363 5.92 -10.63 -30.92
N GLU A 364 6.67 -9.76 -30.25
CA GLU A 364 8.08 -9.93 -29.95
C GLU A 364 8.39 -9.36 -28.56
N ARG A 365 9.02 -10.19 -27.71
CA ARG A 365 9.37 -9.82 -26.33
C ARG A 365 10.39 -8.70 -26.30
N TYR A 366 10.11 -7.66 -25.50
CA TYR A 366 10.97 -6.47 -25.31
C TYR A 366 11.29 -5.70 -26.61
N LYS A 367 10.46 -5.81 -27.67
CA LYS A 367 10.55 -4.93 -28.84
C LYS A 367 10.29 -3.48 -28.45
N VAL A 368 9.35 -3.27 -27.54
CA VAL A 368 9.07 -2.01 -26.86
C VAL A 368 9.24 -2.22 -25.36
N ALA A 369 10.02 -1.37 -24.72
CA ALA A 369 10.16 -1.34 -23.27
C ALA A 369 9.79 0.05 -22.73
N THR A 370 8.98 0.07 -21.66
CA THR A 370 8.60 1.32 -21.01
C THR A 370 9.79 1.96 -20.31
N LYS A 371 9.65 3.26 -19.97
CA LYS A 371 10.67 3.95 -19.16
C LYS A 371 10.89 3.23 -17.83
N GLU A 372 9.80 2.81 -17.18
CA GLU A 372 9.83 2.12 -15.88
C GLU A 372 10.54 0.76 -15.99
N THR A 373 10.32 0.01 -17.09
CA THR A 373 11.06 -1.24 -17.35
C THR A 373 12.55 -0.97 -17.51
N LYS A 374 12.92 0.08 -18.26
CA LYS A 374 14.33 0.48 -18.42
C LYS A 374 14.95 0.92 -17.10
N ASP A 375 14.22 1.70 -16.31
CA ASP A 375 14.65 2.19 -15.00
C ASP A 375 14.83 1.03 -14.00
N LEU A 376 13.95 0.00 -14.04
CA LEU A 376 14.14 -1.20 -13.23
C LEU A 376 15.39 -1.99 -13.66
N LEU A 377 15.54 -2.23 -14.96
CA LEU A 377 16.71 -2.95 -15.51
C LEU A 377 18.04 -2.24 -15.23
N SER A 378 18.03 -0.91 -15.16
CA SER A 378 19.22 -0.11 -14.80
C SER A 378 19.46 0.03 -13.29
N GLY A 379 18.64 -0.62 -12.44
CA GLY A 379 18.82 -0.64 -10.98
C GLY A 379 18.32 0.60 -10.25
N LYS A 380 17.57 1.50 -10.90
CA LYS A 380 17.04 2.73 -10.27
C LYS A 380 15.98 2.50 -9.19
N TYR A 381 15.39 1.30 -9.13
CA TYR A 381 14.48 0.89 -8.07
C TYR A 381 15.16 0.14 -6.93
N GLY A 382 16.42 -0.24 -7.10
CA GLY A 382 17.19 -1.06 -6.16
C GLY A 382 17.51 -2.44 -6.69
N GLN A 383 17.81 -3.37 -5.80
CA GLN A 383 18.29 -4.71 -6.11
C GLN A 383 17.15 -5.73 -5.99
N THR A 384 16.97 -6.54 -7.02
CA THR A 384 16.05 -7.69 -7.03
C THR A 384 16.66 -8.90 -6.32
N VAL A 385 15.82 -9.83 -5.87
CA VAL A 385 16.24 -11.05 -5.16
C VAL A 385 17.12 -11.97 -6.01
N LYS A 386 16.87 -12.01 -7.33
CA LYS A 386 17.72 -12.69 -8.32
C LYS A 386 18.30 -11.69 -9.31
N PRO A 387 19.44 -12.03 -9.94
CA PRO A 387 19.93 -11.25 -11.07
C PRO A 387 18.88 -11.19 -12.20
N MET A 388 18.76 -10.02 -12.80
CA MET A 388 17.93 -9.84 -13.99
C MET A 388 18.57 -10.52 -15.20
N ASN A 389 17.75 -10.90 -16.19
CA ASN A 389 18.21 -11.61 -17.40
C ASN A 389 19.16 -10.72 -18.21
N PRO A 390 20.45 -11.12 -18.38
CA PRO A 390 21.45 -10.31 -19.09
C PRO A 390 21.10 -10.08 -20.57
N ASP A 391 20.43 -11.03 -21.22
CA ASP A 391 20.03 -10.88 -22.62
C ASP A 391 18.93 -9.80 -22.75
N VAL A 392 18.04 -9.71 -21.75
CA VAL A 392 17.01 -8.67 -21.71
C VAL A 392 17.65 -7.31 -21.41
N ILE A 393 18.59 -7.23 -20.45
CA ILE A 393 19.34 -6.02 -20.18
C ILE A 393 20.00 -5.51 -21.46
N LYS A 394 20.75 -6.36 -22.15
CA LYS A 394 21.41 -6.04 -23.43
C LYS A 394 20.41 -5.59 -24.50
N LYS A 395 19.29 -6.29 -24.65
CA LYS A 395 18.27 -5.97 -25.66
C LYS A 395 17.62 -4.61 -25.41
N VAL A 396 17.37 -4.26 -24.13
CA VAL A 396 16.61 -3.05 -23.75
C VAL A 396 17.49 -1.84 -23.53
N LEU A 397 18.67 -2.02 -22.94
CA LEU A 397 19.57 -0.93 -22.55
C LEU A 397 20.81 -0.81 -23.45
N GLY A 398 21.11 -1.80 -24.29
CA GLY A 398 22.28 -1.82 -25.17
C GLY A 398 23.42 -2.67 -24.64
N ASP A 399 24.59 -2.60 -25.31
CA ASP A 399 25.73 -3.50 -25.06
C ASP A 399 26.52 -3.18 -23.78
N ASP A 400 26.56 -1.93 -23.35
CA ASP A 400 27.32 -1.47 -22.19
C ASP A 400 26.51 -0.48 -21.34
N PRO A 401 25.41 -0.94 -20.69
CA PRO A 401 24.56 -0.06 -19.92
C PRO A 401 25.18 0.28 -18.58
N GLU A 402 24.98 1.51 -18.13
CA GLU A 402 25.27 1.90 -16.74
C GLU A 402 24.22 1.26 -15.81
N ILE A 403 24.67 0.38 -14.92
CA ILE A 403 23.81 -0.30 -13.93
C ILE A 403 24.12 0.23 -12.53
N ILE A 404 23.09 0.73 -11.86
CA ILE A 404 23.18 1.20 -10.47
C ILE A 404 23.18 -0.01 -9.54
N THR A 405 24.26 -0.18 -8.77
CA THR A 405 24.42 -1.27 -7.79
C THR A 405 24.40 -0.79 -6.35
N CYS A 406 24.62 0.51 -6.11
CA CYS A 406 24.45 1.14 -4.80
C CYS A 406 22.96 1.37 -4.48
N ARG A 407 22.65 1.93 -3.31
CA ARG A 407 21.30 2.40 -3.00
C ARG A 407 20.96 3.56 -3.96
N PRO A 408 19.85 3.50 -4.72
CA PRO A 408 19.55 4.53 -5.72
C PRO A 408 19.49 5.95 -5.16
N ALA A 409 19.00 6.12 -3.93
CA ALA A 409 18.91 7.43 -3.29
C ALA A 409 20.26 8.08 -2.98
N ASP A 410 21.35 7.30 -2.89
CA ASP A 410 22.70 7.85 -2.70
C ASP A 410 23.17 8.69 -3.90
N LEU A 411 22.50 8.57 -5.04
CA LEU A 411 22.77 9.34 -6.27
C LEU A 411 21.83 10.53 -6.43
N ILE A 412 20.88 10.74 -5.52
CA ILE A 412 19.91 11.83 -5.59
C ILE A 412 20.36 12.93 -4.60
N PRO A 413 20.74 14.12 -5.07
CA PRO A 413 21.04 15.23 -4.19
C PRO A 413 19.79 15.70 -3.44
N ASP A 414 19.99 16.43 -2.33
CA ASP A 414 18.90 17.02 -1.56
C ASP A 414 17.97 17.86 -2.46
N GLU A 415 16.66 17.62 -2.34
CA GLU A 415 15.63 18.22 -3.19
C GLU A 415 14.77 19.27 -2.46
N LEU A 416 14.68 19.24 -1.12
CA LEU A 416 13.68 19.96 -0.35
C LEU A 416 13.72 21.49 -0.55
N ASP A 417 14.91 22.09 -0.55
CA ASP A 417 15.07 23.53 -0.74
C ASP A 417 14.67 23.99 -2.15
N THR A 418 14.95 23.17 -3.16
CA THR A 418 14.55 23.43 -4.54
C THR A 418 13.04 23.33 -4.68
N LEU A 419 12.43 22.28 -4.14
CA LEU A 419 10.97 22.08 -4.14
C LEU A 419 10.22 23.21 -3.43
N ARG A 420 10.76 23.73 -2.30
CA ARG A 420 10.18 24.89 -1.61
C ARG A 420 10.14 26.13 -2.50
N LYS A 421 11.22 26.40 -3.23
CA LYS A 421 11.28 27.54 -4.16
C LYS A 421 10.33 27.39 -5.33
N GLU A 422 10.22 26.19 -5.89
CA GLU A 422 9.34 25.90 -7.02
C GLU A 422 7.86 26.10 -6.70
N CYS A 423 7.43 25.77 -5.47
CA CYS A 423 6.03 25.88 -5.07
C CYS A 423 5.72 27.05 -4.13
N GLU A 424 6.67 27.97 -3.89
CA GLU A 424 6.57 29.07 -2.93
C GLU A 424 5.26 29.86 -3.02
N GLN A 425 4.81 30.14 -4.25
CA GLN A 425 3.61 30.93 -4.48
C GLN A 425 2.29 30.24 -4.04
N TRP A 426 2.28 28.93 -3.84
CA TRP A 426 1.08 28.17 -3.46
C TRP A 426 1.10 27.67 -2.02
N ILE A 427 2.21 27.85 -1.28
CA ILE A 427 2.37 27.34 0.08
C ILE A 427 1.45 28.12 1.03
N GLN A 428 0.56 27.41 1.73
CA GLN A 428 -0.25 27.93 2.84
C GLN A 428 0.07 27.22 4.16
N GLN A 429 0.67 26.02 4.07
CA GLN A 429 1.15 25.23 5.21
C GLN A 429 2.45 24.52 4.81
N ASP A 430 3.29 24.19 5.79
CA ASP A 430 4.58 23.56 5.55
C ASP A 430 4.50 22.27 4.73
N GLU A 431 3.43 21.50 4.90
CA GLU A 431 3.16 20.23 4.27
C GLU A 431 2.86 20.35 2.77
N ASP A 432 2.53 21.53 2.28
CA ASP A 432 2.23 21.74 0.84
C ASP A 432 3.44 21.44 -0.04
N VAL A 433 4.66 21.68 0.46
CA VAL A 433 5.90 21.30 -0.23
C VAL A 433 5.96 19.80 -0.51
N LEU A 434 5.52 18.99 0.45
CA LEU A 434 5.50 17.53 0.32
C LEU A 434 4.41 17.07 -0.65
N SER A 435 3.24 17.72 -0.63
CA SER A 435 2.17 17.47 -1.60
C SER A 435 2.66 17.77 -3.04
N TYR A 436 3.36 18.89 -3.21
CA TYR A 436 3.98 19.27 -4.48
C TYR A 436 5.09 18.30 -4.90
N ALA A 437 5.99 17.92 -3.98
CA ALA A 437 7.08 16.97 -4.26
C ALA A 437 6.57 15.64 -4.81
N LEU A 438 5.49 15.11 -4.21
CA LEU A 438 4.93 13.82 -4.59
C LEU A 438 4.12 13.87 -5.88
N PHE A 439 3.31 14.91 -6.08
CA PHE A 439 2.35 15.01 -7.17
C PHE A 439 2.26 16.45 -7.71
N PRO A 440 3.31 16.99 -8.37
CA PRO A 440 3.44 18.41 -8.66
C PRO A 440 2.21 19.02 -9.36
N GLN A 441 1.77 18.43 -10.48
CA GLN A 441 0.64 18.95 -11.22
C GLN A 441 -0.68 18.85 -10.43
N VAL A 442 -0.91 17.72 -9.79
CA VAL A 442 -2.15 17.48 -9.03
C VAL A 442 -2.23 18.38 -7.80
N ALA A 443 -1.09 18.60 -7.13
CA ALA A 443 -1.00 19.51 -6.00
C ALA A 443 -1.30 20.96 -6.40
N VAL A 444 -0.72 21.43 -7.50
CA VAL A 444 -1.00 22.78 -8.02
C VAL A 444 -2.47 22.95 -8.39
N ASP A 445 -3.07 21.98 -9.04
CA ASP A 445 -4.50 22.00 -9.38
C ASP A 445 -5.38 22.06 -8.11
N PHE A 446 -4.97 21.31 -7.07
CA PHE A 446 -5.64 21.36 -5.76
C PHE A 446 -5.42 22.70 -5.05
N PHE A 447 -4.22 23.27 -5.07
CA PHE A 447 -3.92 24.54 -4.42
C PHE A 447 -4.73 25.69 -5.04
N LYS A 448 -4.87 25.72 -6.36
CA LYS A 448 -5.74 26.67 -7.06
C LYS A 448 -7.21 26.50 -6.67
N TYR A 449 -7.68 25.23 -6.60
CA TYR A 449 -9.02 24.93 -6.12
C TYR A 449 -9.23 25.41 -4.68
N ARG A 450 -8.29 25.12 -3.78
CA ARG A 450 -8.32 25.57 -2.36
C ARG A 450 -8.39 27.09 -2.27
N GLU A 451 -7.56 27.80 -3.03
CA GLU A 451 -7.57 29.25 -3.07
C GLU A 451 -8.92 29.81 -3.58
N ALA A 452 -9.46 29.24 -4.65
CA ALA A 452 -10.76 29.63 -5.18
C ALA A 452 -11.89 29.43 -4.14
N GLN A 453 -11.85 28.33 -3.36
CA GLN A 453 -12.82 28.11 -2.29
C GLN A 453 -12.69 29.11 -1.14
N GLN A 454 -11.47 29.56 -0.83
CA GLN A 454 -11.21 30.54 0.25
C GLN A 454 -11.58 31.96 -0.18
N THR A 455 -11.17 32.37 -1.37
CA THR A 455 -11.35 33.72 -1.88
C THR A 455 -12.73 33.92 -2.54
N LYS A 456 -13.42 32.85 -2.86
CA LYS A 456 -14.66 32.86 -3.68
C LYS A 456 -14.42 33.42 -5.08
N VAL A 457 -13.20 33.30 -5.60
CA VAL A 457 -12.82 33.72 -6.94
C VAL A 457 -12.01 32.60 -7.59
N ASP A 458 -12.46 32.15 -8.74
CA ASP A 458 -11.68 31.22 -9.58
C ASP A 458 -10.85 32.01 -10.60
N ALA A 459 -9.57 32.22 -10.27
CA ALA A 459 -8.65 32.96 -11.12
C ALA A 459 -8.38 32.30 -12.49
N THR A 460 -8.69 31.02 -12.66
CA THR A 460 -8.49 30.29 -13.92
C THR A 460 -9.55 30.62 -14.97
N VAL A 461 -10.71 31.11 -14.53
CA VAL A 461 -11.83 31.53 -15.39
C VAL A 461 -12.18 33.02 -15.24
N ALA A 462 -11.39 33.75 -14.46
CA ALA A 462 -11.56 35.20 -14.32
C ALA A 462 -11.19 35.91 -15.60
N ASP A 463 -12.08 36.77 -16.09
CA ASP A 463 -11.82 37.70 -17.16
C ASP A 463 -11.43 39.06 -16.56
N THR A 464 -10.15 39.29 -16.40
CA THR A 464 -9.62 40.51 -15.78
C THR A 464 -9.78 41.75 -16.68
N GLU A 465 -9.93 41.55 -18.00
CA GLU A 465 -10.13 42.67 -18.95
C GLU A 465 -11.56 43.23 -18.81
N ASN A 466 -12.53 42.37 -18.61
CA ASN A 466 -13.93 42.75 -18.44
C ASN A 466 -14.40 42.82 -16.98
N GLY A 467 -13.50 42.58 -16.04
CA GLY A 467 -13.80 42.59 -14.59
C GLY A 467 -14.77 41.49 -14.14
N SER A 468 -14.79 40.36 -14.86
CA SER A 468 -15.62 39.20 -14.51
C SER A 468 -14.82 38.22 -13.65
N TYR A 469 -15.30 37.98 -12.46
CA TYR A 469 -14.67 37.07 -11.45
C TYR A 469 -15.69 36.03 -11.02
N PRO A 470 -15.87 34.92 -11.77
CA PRO A 470 -16.79 33.85 -11.40
C PRO A 470 -16.35 33.16 -10.12
N VAL A 471 -17.33 32.78 -9.33
CA VAL A 471 -17.17 32.18 -7.98
C VAL A 471 -17.45 30.68 -8.06
#